data_633de87362ce3f5ca9e30776cb15bdcb
#
_entry.id   633de87362ce3f5ca9e30776cb15bdcb
#
_cell.length_a   1.000
_cell.length_b   1.000
_cell.length_c   1.000
_cell.angle_alpha   90.00
_cell.angle_beta   90.00
_cell.angle_gamma   90.00
#
_symmetry.space_group_name_H-M   'P 1'
#
loop_
_entity.id
_entity.type
_entity.pdbx_description
1 polymer ?
#
loop_
_entity_poly.entity_id
_entity_poly.type
_entity_poly.pdbx_seq_one_letter_code
_entity_poly.pdbx_strand_id
1 'polypeptide(L)'
;MKHIHFPKDFIWGTASSSYQTEGAYNRDGKGASIWDTFCQKSGVIADSSDGTLACCYYDNYEEDIRFMADAGIRAYRFSVSWPRIFPNGDDPAVNPLGLAFYDRVIDCCIRYGIQPHITLFHWDLPQSLSDRGGWLSAHTIEAFVRYAAVICEHFSDRVTYFSTINEPQIITKMGYYDGLHAPGYRLSMLETLDILHALAKAHALAVPAMRRAAKKPVKIGFSSTGNLCYPCSENEADICAARTMTFANTKENILFCHHIFCDAVINGLAPDFEALAPEITADLKSDDTLNFVTQHLKNVWNDCSELNPPLDFLGLNIYNGRKAGADGFTKRYAGFPKTALKWPVTPEVMNWGTRFLYERYHLPIFITENGLSCNDHIFLDGKVHDAERIDFLTRYLLQLSESIKEGTPVMGYFHWSFTD
;
A
#
# COMPACT_ATOMS: atom_id res chain seq x y z
N MET A 1 10.37 5.41 -31.91
CA MET A 1 10.01 5.28 -30.48
C MET A 1 8.57 5.72 -30.33
N LYS A 2 7.70 4.96 -29.63
CA LYS A 2 6.37 5.45 -29.25
C LYS A 2 6.57 6.68 -28.35
N HIS A 3 5.95 7.80 -28.65
CA HIS A 3 6.02 8.97 -27.81
C HIS A 3 5.24 8.72 -26.53
N ILE A 4 5.92 8.78 -25.38
CA ILE A 4 5.28 8.76 -24.06
C ILE A 4 4.62 10.12 -23.86
N HIS A 5 3.33 10.15 -23.57
CA HIS A 5 2.59 11.39 -23.33
C HIS A 5 1.86 11.31 -22.00
N PHE A 6 2.14 12.26 -21.10
CA PHE A 6 1.44 12.43 -19.83
C PHE A 6 0.80 13.82 -19.77
N PRO A 7 -0.31 14.01 -19.04
CA PRO A 7 -0.89 15.32 -18.79
C PRO A 7 0.13 16.31 -18.22
N LYS A 8 -0.05 17.61 -18.48
CA LYS A 8 0.89 18.66 -18.00
C LYS A 8 0.92 18.78 -16.47
N ASP A 9 -0.20 18.46 -15.83
CA ASP A 9 -0.41 18.46 -14.39
C ASP A 9 -0.14 17.10 -13.73
N PHE A 10 0.43 16.16 -14.48
CA PHE A 10 0.79 14.84 -13.97
C PHE A 10 1.87 14.95 -12.90
N ILE A 11 1.62 14.35 -11.74
CA ILE A 11 2.49 14.43 -10.57
C ILE A 11 3.57 13.35 -10.66
N TRP A 12 4.84 13.78 -10.75
CA TRP A 12 6.01 12.92 -10.73
C TRP A 12 6.65 12.92 -9.36
N GLY A 13 6.71 11.75 -8.72
CA GLY A 13 7.21 11.62 -7.37
C GLY A 13 8.00 10.36 -7.13
N THR A 14 8.49 10.27 -5.91
CA THR A 14 9.09 9.07 -5.33
C THR A 14 8.45 8.78 -3.97
N ALA A 15 8.60 7.55 -3.50
CA ALA A 15 8.00 7.12 -2.25
C ALA A 15 9.02 6.49 -1.30
N SER A 16 8.71 6.49 -0.01
CA SER A 16 9.38 5.73 1.04
C SER A 16 8.43 5.42 2.19
N SER A 17 8.88 4.62 3.16
CA SER A 17 8.17 4.38 4.41
C SER A 17 9.05 4.65 5.62
N SER A 18 8.42 5.05 6.73
CA SER A 18 9.12 5.44 7.95
C SER A 18 10.03 4.34 8.49
N TYR A 19 9.51 3.12 8.65
CA TYR A 19 10.30 2.02 9.21
C TYR A 19 11.49 1.63 8.34
N GLN A 20 11.32 1.67 7.01
CA GLN A 20 12.36 1.24 6.07
C GLN A 20 13.47 2.28 5.87
N THR A 21 13.23 3.56 6.20
CA THR A 21 14.20 4.62 5.89
C THR A 21 14.67 5.44 7.07
N GLU A 22 13.83 5.68 8.09
CA GLU A 22 14.15 6.66 9.15
C GLU A 22 15.33 6.27 10.04
N GLY A 23 15.39 5.02 10.49
CA GLY A 23 16.26 4.66 11.60
C GLY A 23 15.81 5.36 12.89
N ALA A 24 16.78 5.74 13.74
CA ALA A 24 16.49 6.48 14.98
C ALA A 24 15.37 5.84 15.83
N TYR A 25 15.38 4.51 15.92
CA TYR A 25 14.28 3.68 16.43
C TYR A 25 13.86 3.97 17.88
N ASN A 26 14.78 4.52 18.69
CA ASN A 26 14.56 4.83 20.11
C ASN A 26 14.83 6.31 20.45
N ARG A 27 14.96 7.19 19.44
CA ARG A 27 15.26 8.61 19.65
C ARG A 27 14.00 9.45 19.82
N ASP A 28 14.15 10.55 20.56
CA ASP A 28 13.14 11.59 20.73
C ASP A 28 11.77 11.04 21.18
N GLY A 29 11.81 10.02 22.06
CA GLY A 29 10.60 9.43 22.65
C GLY A 29 9.79 8.52 21.72
N LYS A 30 10.34 8.09 20.58
CA LYS A 30 9.67 7.09 19.74
C LYS A 30 9.46 5.78 20.51
N GLY A 31 8.23 5.26 20.50
CA GLY A 31 7.91 3.92 21.00
C GLY A 31 8.28 2.82 20.03
N ALA A 32 8.29 1.58 20.51
CA ALA A 32 8.53 0.42 19.66
C ALA A 32 7.30 0.15 18.73
N SER A 33 7.58 -0.21 17.49
CA SER A 33 6.60 -0.77 16.56
C SER A 33 6.66 -2.30 16.57
N ILE A 34 5.64 -2.94 15.97
CA ILE A 34 5.64 -4.39 15.75
C ILE A 34 6.84 -4.85 14.90
N TRP A 35 7.37 -4.01 14.03
CA TRP A 35 8.56 -4.33 13.23
C TRP A 35 9.84 -4.30 14.07
N ASP A 36 9.98 -3.34 14.99
CA ASP A 36 11.12 -3.30 15.93
C ASP A 36 11.21 -4.61 16.73
N THR A 37 10.05 -5.13 17.18
CA THR A 37 9.99 -6.40 17.93
C THR A 37 10.15 -7.63 17.03
N PHE A 38 9.57 -7.61 15.83
CA PHE A 38 9.59 -8.73 14.90
C PHE A 38 11.02 -9.03 14.41
N CYS A 39 11.77 -7.99 14.00
CA CYS A 39 13.12 -8.15 13.48
C CYS A 39 14.12 -8.68 14.52
N GLN A 40 13.82 -8.56 15.81
CA GLN A 40 14.65 -9.16 16.89
C GLN A 40 14.55 -10.68 16.96
N LYS A 41 13.54 -11.30 16.33
CA LYS A 41 13.37 -12.76 16.32
C LYS A 41 14.38 -13.38 15.35
N SER A 42 15.13 -14.35 15.81
CA SER A 42 16.14 -15.05 14.97
C SER A 42 15.50 -15.70 13.74
N GLY A 43 16.07 -15.48 12.57
CA GLY A 43 15.71 -16.17 11.31
C GLY A 43 14.45 -15.66 10.63
N VAL A 44 13.82 -14.58 11.11
CA VAL A 44 12.64 -13.98 10.45
C VAL A 44 13.04 -13.07 9.29
N ILE A 45 14.22 -12.41 9.40
CA ILE A 45 14.82 -11.60 8.32
C ILE A 45 16.07 -12.35 7.82
N ALA A 46 16.17 -12.54 6.50
CA ALA A 46 17.15 -13.43 5.87
C ALA A 46 18.60 -13.05 6.17
N ASP A 47 18.92 -11.78 6.22
CA ASP A 47 20.24 -11.22 6.49
C ASP A 47 20.36 -10.59 7.89
N SER A 48 19.31 -10.75 8.73
CA SER A 48 19.21 -10.17 10.06
C SER A 48 19.25 -8.64 10.09
N SER A 49 18.94 -7.96 8.98
CA SER A 49 18.78 -6.50 8.95
C SER A 49 17.53 -6.07 9.72
N ASP A 50 17.56 -4.84 10.21
CA ASP A 50 16.45 -4.22 10.94
C ASP A 50 16.32 -2.72 10.64
N GLY A 51 15.28 -2.08 11.18
CA GLY A 51 15.03 -0.65 11.02
C GLY A 51 15.79 0.26 11.99
N THR A 52 16.77 -0.23 12.77
CA THR A 52 17.44 0.57 13.80
C THR A 52 18.26 1.72 13.22
N LEU A 53 18.94 1.48 12.11
CA LEU A 53 19.67 2.48 11.31
C LEU A 53 18.94 2.80 10.02
N ALA A 54 18.45 1.77 9.33
CA ALA A 54 17.82 1.88 8.01
C ALA A 54 18.68 2.74 7.05
N CYS A 55 18.08 3.75 6.38
CA CYS A 55 18.82 4.70 5.55
C CYS A 55 19.27 5.95 6.33
N CYS A 56 19.15 5.97 7.64
CA CYS A 56 19.44 7.13 8.50
C CYS A 56 18.67 8.41 8.08
N TYR A 57 17.48 8.26 7.48
CA TYR A 57 16.71 9.40 6.97
C TYR A 57 16.35 10.41 8.06
N TYR A 58 16.18 9.96 9.31
CA TYR A 58 15.94 10.86 10.45
C TYR A 58 16.99 11.96 10.57
N ASP A 59 18.25 11.65 10.28
CA ASP A 59 19.36 12.59 10.34
C ASP A 59 19.67 13.24 8.98
N ASN A 60 19.40 12.55 7.86
CA ASN A 60 19.83 12.95 6.52
C ASN A 60 18.70 13.48 5.64
N TYR A 61 17.47 13.61 6.15
CA TYR A 61 16.28 13.99 5.35
C TYR A 61 16.48 15.26 4.50
N GLU A 62 17.25 16.23 4.98
CA GLU A 62 17.47 17.49 4.25
C GLU A 62 18.34 17.27 3.00
N GLU A 63 19.37 16.43 3.11
CA GLU A 63 20.21 16.05 1.98
C GLU A 63 19.44 15.20 0.95
N ASP A 64 18.68 14.22 1.42
CA ASP A 64 17.87 13.35 0.57
C ASP A 64 16.80 14.14 -0.19
N ILE A 65 16.09 15.06 0.48
CA ILE A 65 15.08 15.92 -0.16
C ILE A 65 15.73 16.86 -1.17
N ARG A 66 16.92 17.39 -0.89
CA ARG A 66 17.68 18.19 -1.85
C ARG A 66 18.05 17.36 -3.08
N PHE A 67 18.51 16.13 -2.93
CA PHE A 67 18.81 15.23 -4.05
C PHE A 67 17.56 14.92 -4.88
N MET A 68 16.40 14.71 -4.24
CA MET A 68 15.14 14.59 -4.98
C MET A 68 14.85 15.80 -5.85
N ALA A 69 15.02 17.01 -5.30
CA ALA A 69 14.78 18.26 -6.04
C ALA A 69 15.76 18.43 -7.21
N ASP A 70 17.05 18.14 -6.98
CA ASP A 70 18.12 18.21 -7.99
C ASP A 70 17.87 17.18 -9.12
N ALA A 71 17.32 16.00 -8.79
CA ALA A 71 16.89 14.99 -9.77
C ALA A 71 15.60 15.38 -10.53
N GLY A 72 14.97 16.51 -10.20
CA GLY A 72 13.76 16.97 -10.86
C GLY A 72 12.46 16.37 -10.32
N ILE A 73 12.48 15.64 -9.21
CA ILE A 73 11.31 15.10 -8.52
C ILE A 73 10.49 16.25 -7.93
N ARG A 74 9.16 16.19 -8.06
CA ARG A 74 8.24 17.25 -7.64
C ARG A 74 7.23 16.84 -6.58
N ALA A 75 7.18 15.55 -6.22
CA ALA A 75 6.36 15.06 -5.13
C ALA A 75 7.09 13.96 -4.36
N TYR A 76 6.83 13.90 -3.07
CA TYR A 76 7.40 12.88 -2.18
C TYR A 76 6.30 12.29 -1.31
N ARG A 77 6.04 10.98 -1.49
CA ARG A 77 5.14 10.20 -0.65
C ARG A 77 5.96 9.51 0.44
N PHE A 78 5.66 9.82 1.69
CA PHE A 78 6.30 9.17 2.85
C PHE A 78 5.28 8.84 3.92
N SER A 79 5.60 7.89 4.79
CA SER A 79 4.73 7.59 5.92
C SER A 79 5.17 8.31 7.19
N VAL A 80 4.19 8.61 8.04
CA VAL A 80 4.43 9.10 9.41
C VAL A 80 4.43 7.91 10.35
N SER A 81 5.50 7.74 11.12
CA SER A 81 5.60 6.66 12.10
C SER A 81 4.62 6.90 13.26
N TRP A 82 3.59 6.05 13.37
CA TRP A 82 2.62 6.17 14.46
C TRP A 82 3.27 6.12 15.85
N PRO A 83 4.19 5.17 16.17
CA PRO A 83 4.85 5.14 17.48
C PRO A 83 5.81 6.32 17.71
N ARG A 84 6.13 7.14 16.70
CA ARG A 84 6.86 8.40 16.90
C ARG A 84 5.94 9.53 17.39
N ILE A 85 4.66 9.49 16.97
CA ILE A 85 3.64 10.48 17.35
C ILE A 85 2.97 10.13 18.67
N PHE A 86 2.59 8.86 18.83
CA PHE A 86 2.04 8.30 20.05
C PHE A 86 2.85 7.06 20.42
N PRO A 87 3.81 7.15 21.32
CA PRO A 87 4.75 6.05 21.65
C PRO A 87 4.09 4.73 22.02
N ASN A 88 2.94 4.78 22.71
CA ASN A 88 2.14 3.60 23.05
C ASN A 88 0.90 3.44 22.11
N GLY A 89 0.75 4.31 21.13
CA GLY A 89 -0.32 4.33 20.15
C GLY A 89 -1.58 5.09 20.58
N ASP A 90 -1.83 5.19 21.87
CA ASP A 90 -3.03 5.80 22.48
C ASP A 90 -2.72 6.77 23.63
N ASP A 91 -1.47 7.24 23.70
CA ASP A 91 -1.01 8.19 24.73
C ASP A 91 -1.97 9.40 24.84
N PRO A 92 -2.19 9.96 26.04
CA PRO A 92 -3.12 11.08 26.25
C PRO A 92 -2.68 12.33 25.47
N ALA A 93 -1.38 12.51 25.24
CA ALA A 93 -0.79 13.63 24.50
C ALA A 93 0.12 13.11 23.39
N VAL A 94 0.25 13.91 22.33
CA VAL A 94 1.22 13.65 21.25
C VAL A 94 2.65 13.84 21.74
N ASN A 95 3.58 13.08 21.19
CA ASN A 95 5.00 13.33 21.37
C ASN A 95 5.41 14.58 20.55
N PRO A 96 5.77 15.71 21.21
CA PRO A 96 6.05 16.95 20.49
C PRO A 96 7.32 16.86 19.64
N LEU A 97 8.31 16.02 20.03
CA LEU A 97 9.53 15.84 19.25
C LEU A 97 9.28 15.05 17.97
N GLY A 98 8.36 14.09 18.02
CA GLY A 98 7.91 13.36 16.84
C GLY A 98 7.20 14.25 15.83
N LEU A 99 6.27 15.10 16.28
CA LEU A 99 5.63 16.09 15.40
C LEU A 99 6.65 17.06 14.80
N ALA A 100 7.55 17.60 15.63
CA ALA A 100 8.59 18.55 15.19
C ALA A 100 9.53 17.95 14.13
N PHE A 101 9.79 16.64 14.16
CA PHE A 101 10.55 15.98 13.11
C PHE A 101 9.82 16.08 11.76
N TYR A 102 8.54 15.69 11.70
CA TYR A 102 7.77 15.76 10.45
C TYR A 102 7.46 17.19 10.01
N ASP A 103 7.37 18.17 10.93
CA ASP A 103 7.33 19.59 10.57
C ASP A 103 8.58 19.96 9.76
N ARG A 104 9.77 19.60 10.23
CA ARG A 104 11.02 19.88 9.51
C ARG A 104 11.08 19.18 8.15
N VAL A 105 10.63 17.93 8.05
CA VAL A 105 10.58 17.18 6.78
C VAL A 105 9.65 17.86 5.78
N ILE A 106 8.44 18.22 6.20
CA ILE A 106 7.44 18.88 5.34
C ILE A 106 7.92 20.26 4.90
N ASP A 107 8.45 21.05 5.82
CA ASP A 107 8.97 22.38 5.50
C ASP A 107 10.18 22.30 4.56
N CYS A 108 11.01 21.28 4.70
CA CYS A 108 12.10 21.01 3.78
C CYS A 108 11.58 20.66 2.38
N CYS A 109 10.59 19.78 2.25
CA CYS A 109 9.95 19.47 0.97
C CYS A 109 9.44 20.75 0.30
N ILE A 110 8.70 21.58 1.01
CA ILE A 110 8.14 22.83 0.49
C ILE A 110 9.24 23.78 0.07
N ARG A 111 10.31 23.94 0.86
CA ARG A 111 11.48 24.78 0.55
C ARG A 111 12.11 24.40 -0.78
N TYR A 112 12.17 23.11 -1.09
CA TYR A 112 12.75 22.60 -2.34
C TYR A 112 11.71 22.41 -3.47
N GLY A 113 10.47 22.88 -3.29
CA GLY A 113 9.41 22.79 -4.30
C GLY A 113 8.89 21.39 -4.54
N ILE A 114 9.00 20.51 -3.55
CA ILE A 114 8.49 19.14 -3.55
C ILE A 114 7.17 19.11 -2.79
N GLN A 115 6.12 18.58 -3.42
CA GLN A 115 4.81 18.42 -2.80
C GLN A 115 4.80 17.20 -1.86
N PRO A 116 4.55 17.36 -0.55
CA PRO A 116 4.46 16.23 0.37
C PRO A 116 3.13 15.50 0.24
N HIS A 117 3.18 14.16 0.20
CA HIS A 117 2.05 13.25 0.29
C HIS A 117 2.24 12.35 1.50
N ILE A 118 1.30 12.35 2.44
CA ILE A 118 1.43 11.61 3.70
C ILE A 118 0.68 10.28 3.62
N THR A 119 1.35 9.20 4.01
CA THR A 119 0.73 7.91 4.36
C THR A 119 0.69 7.79 5.87
N LEU A 120 -0.51 7.55 6.45
CA LEU A 120 -0.66 7.48 7.90
C LEU A 120 -0.18 6.16 8.49
N PHE A 121 -0.49 5.05 7.83
CA PHE A 121 -0.11 3.73 8.32
C PHE A 121 0.59 2.92 7.23
N HIS A 122 1.89 2.72 7.42
CA HIS A 122 2.72 1.86 6.57
C HIS A 122 3.37 0.76 7.43
N TRP A 123 2.49 -0.02 8.11
CA TRP A 123 2.74 -1.29 8.80
C TRP A 123 3.37 -1.20 10.19
N ASP A 124 3.73 -0.03 10.65
CA ASP A 124 4.43 0.21 11.93
C ASP A 124 3.46 0.45 13.11
N LEU A 125 2.55 -0.53 13.32
CA LEU A 125 1.64 -0.50 14.48
C LEU A 125 2.45 -0.40 15.79
N PRO A 126 2.11 0.51 16.71
CA PRO A 126 2.73 0.54 18.04
C PRO A 126 2.63 -0.82 18.74
N GLN A 127 3.76 -1.33 19.26
CA GLN A 127 3.82 -2.64 19.91
C GLN A 127 2.81 -2.77 21.04
N SER A 128 2.65 -1.71 21.84
CA SER A 128 1.68 -1.67 22.92
C SER A 128 0.23 -1.89 22.49
N LEU A 129 -0.17 -1.41 21.30
CA LEU A 129 -1.50 -1.71 20.76
C LEU A 129 -1.60 -3.16 20.28
N SER A 130 -0.52 -3.67 19.65
CA SER A 130 -0.44 -5.07 19.23
C SER A 130 -0.60 -6.02 20.41
N ASP A 131 0.06 -5.74 21.53
CA ASP A 131 0.00 -6.54 22.77
C ASP A 131 -1.40 -6.55 23.41
N ARG A 132 -2.22 -5.57 23.07
CA ARG A 132 -3.63 -5.43 23.54
C ARG A 132 -4.66 -5.89 22.50
N GLY A 133 -4.26 -6.75 21.57
CA GLY A 133 -5.14 -7.38 20.57
C GLY A 133 -5.01 -6.80 19.15
N GLY A 134 -4.14 -5.81 18.93
CA GLY A 134 -3.88 -5.26 17.60
C GLY A 134 -5.15 -4.83 16.87
N TRP A 135 -5.25 -5.10 15.59
CA TRP A 135 -6.38 -4.68 14.75
C TRP A 135 -7.71 -5.36 15.08
N LEU A 136 -7.74 -6.47 15.84
CA LEU A 136 -8.99 -7.07 16.36
C LEU A 136 -9.59 -6.30 17.54
N SER A 137 -8.83 -5.38 18.14
CA SER A 137 -9.30 -4.55 19.23
C SER A 137 -9.99 -3.28 18.69
N ALA A 138 -11.24 -3.04 19.11
CA ALA A 138 -11.95 -1.78 18.84
C ALA A 138 -11.13 -0.56 19.31
N HIS A 139 -10.40 -0.72 20.41
CA HIS A 139 -9.53 0.32 20.95
C HIS A 139 -8.41 0.73 19.96
N THR A 140 -7.82 -0.22 19.23
CA THR A 140 -6.83 0.10 18.20
C THR A 140 -7.44 0.91 17.05
N ILE A 141 -8.67 0.58 16.66
CA ILE A 141 -9.41 1.34 15.63
C ILE A 141 -9.65 2.79 16.10
N GLU A 142 -10.12 2.98 17.32
CA GLU A 142 -10.34 4.31 17.91
C GLU A 142 -9.02 5.11 18.01
N ALA A 143 -7.94 4.46 18.45
CA ALA A 143 -6.62 5.06 18.53
C ALA A 143 -6.10 5.49 17.14
N PHE A 144 -6.32 4.68 16.09
CA PHE A 144 -5.98 5.04 14.73
C PHE A 144 -6.77 6.24 14.21
N VAL A 145 -8.07 6.28 14.47
CA VAL A 145 -8.92 7.42 14.08
C VAL A 145 -8.45 8.71 14.73
N ARG A 146 -8.09 8.65 16.02
CA ARG A 146 -7.53 9.80 16.75
C ARG A 146 -6.17 10.21 16.15
N TYR A 147 -5.27 9.27 15.93
CA TYR A 147 -3.96 9.52 15.29
C TYR A 147 -4.14 10.19 13.92
N ALA A 148 -5.00 9.65 13.07
CA ALA A 148 -5.27 10.18 11.75
C ALA A 148 -5.81 11.63 11.79
N ALA A 149 -6.74 11.92 12.72
CA ALA A 149 -7.28 13.26 12.92
C ALA A 149 -6.18 14.25 13.36
N VAL A 150 -5.33 13.87 14.32
CA VAL A 150 -4.24 14.71 14.84
C VAL A 150 -3.23 15.04 13.73
N ILE A 151 -2.81 14.05 12.94
CA ILE A 151 -1.87 14.27 11.83
C ILE A 151 -2.48 15.19 10.77
N CYS A 152 -3.75 14.96 10.42
CA CYS A 152 -4.43 15.80 9.45
C CYS A 152 -4.60 17.24 9.98
N GLU A 153 -5.03 17.43 11.23
CA GLU A 153 -5.13 18.73 11.87
C GLU A 153 -3.79 19.48 11.84
N HIS A 154 -2.70 18.78 12.21
CA HIS A 154 -1.40 19.41 12.34
C HIS A 154 -0.81 19.84 10.98
N PHE A 155 -0.89 18.99 9.95
CA PHE A 155 -0.17 19.17 8.69
C PHE A 155 -1.03 19.68 7.52
N SER A 156 -2.36 19.70 7.60
CA SER A 156 -3.22 20.11 6.49
C SER A 156 -3.16 21.59 6.12
N ASP A 157 -2.43 22.40 6.87
CA ASP A 157 -2.07 23.76 6.47
C ASP A 157 -1.07 23.77 5.29
N ARG A 158 -0.26 22.71 5.11
CA ARG A 158 0.82 22.57 4.14
C ARG A 158 0.70 21.33 3.25
N VAL A 159 0.00 20.29 3.69
CA VAL A 159 -0.16 19.01 3.00
C VAL A 159 -1.59 18.87 2.47
N THR A 160 -1.71 18.52 1.18
CA THR A 160 -3.02 18.34 0.53
C THR A 160 -3.43 16.87 0.45
N TYR A 161 -2.48 15.95 0.23
CA TYR A 161 -2.77 14.54 -0.07
C TYR A 161 -2.42 13.62 1.10
N PHE A 162 -3.40 12.82 1.51
CA PHE A 162 -3.26 11.86 2.61
C PHE A 162 -3.76 10.48 2.17
N SER A 163 -2.96 9.45 2.42
CA SER A 163 -3.37 8.05 2.36
C SER A 163 -3.53 7.49 3.77
N THR A 164 -4.64 6.85 4.06
CA THR A 164 -4.90 6.31 5.41
C THR A 164 -4.05 5.08 5.69
N ILE A 165 -4.14 4.06 4.84
CA ILE A 165 -3.49 2.76 5.02
C ILE A 165 -2.77 2.39 3.73
N ASN A 166 -1.55 1.88 3.86
CA ASN A 166 -0.82 1.25 2.78
C ASN A 166 -1.04 -0.27 2.80
N GLU A 167 -1.53 -0.81 1.68
CA GLU A 167 -1.64 -2.24 1.39
C GLU A 167 -2.30 -3.08 2.49
N PRO A 168 -3.59 -2.86 2.80
CA PRO A 168 -4.28 -3.68 3.80
C PRO A 168 -4.20 -5.18 3.49
N GLN A 169 -4.09 -5.55 2.21
CA GLN A 169 -3.92 -6.93 1.76
C GLN A 169 -2.59 -7.55 2.21
N ILE A 170 -1.49 -6.79 2.18
CA ILE A 170 -0.18 -7.26 2.66
C ILE A 170 -0.16 -7.31 4.18
N ILE A 171 -0.72 -6.31 4.85
CA ILE A 171 -0.85 -6.33 6.30
C ILE A 171 -1.48 -7.65 6.74
N THR A 172 -2.64 -7.99 6.17
CA THR A 172 -3.38 -9.20 6.55
C THR A 172 -2.68 -10.46 6.10
N LYS A 173 -2.37 -10.59 4.81
CA LYS A 173 -1.79 -11.80 4.26
C LYS A 173 -0.44 -12.13 4.87
N MET A 174 0.52 -11.19 4.78
CA MET A 174 1.90 -11.46 5.19
C MET A 174 2.09 -11.38 6.71
N GLY A 175 1.37 -10.48 7.39
CA GLY A 175 1.52 -10.26 8.83
C GLY A 175 0.71 -11.23 9.69
N TYR A 176 -0.48 -11.61 9.24
CA TYR A 176 -1.42 -12.39 10.07
C TYR A 176 -1.72 -13.77 9.54
N TYR A 177 -1.66 -14.03 8.23
CA TYR A 177 -1.89 -15.37 7.67
C TYR A 177 -0.60 -16.15 7.44
N ASP A 178 0.34 -15.60 6.66
CA ASP A 178 1.61 -16.26 6.33
C ASP A 178 2.63 -16.18 7.49
N GLY A 179 2.56 -15.12 8.30
CA GLY A 179 3.50 -14.85 9.40
C GLY A 179 4.90 -14.47 8.95
N LEU A 180 5.03 -13.94 7.73
CA LEU A 180 6.31 -13.55 7.13
C LEU A 180 6.67 -12.08 7.38
N HIS A 181 5.68 -11.24 7.72
CA HIS A 181 5.85 -9.86 8.15
C HIS A 181 5.42 -9.71 9.62
N ALA A 182 5.78 -8.57 10.23
CA ALA A 182 5.27 -8.22 11.54
C ALA A 182 3.72 -8.14 11.55
N PRO A 183 3.06 -8.58 12.60
CA PRO A 183 3.55 -9.11 13.88
C PRO A 183 4.00 -10.58 13.84
N GLY A 184 3.83 -11.27 12.71
CA GLY A 184 4.30 -12.65 12.51
C GLY A 184 3.32 -13.70 13.02
N TYR A 185 2.03 -13.41 13.00
CA TYR A 185 0.99 -14.38 13.38
C TYR A 185 0.67 -15.32 12.21
N ARG A 186 0.09 -16.48 12.53
CA ARG A 186 -0.41 -17.47 11.58
C ARG A 186 -1.83 -17.82 11.96
N LEU A 187 -2.75 -16.93 11.62
CA LEU A 187 -4.17 -17.09 11.88
C LEU A 187 -4.84 -17.88 10.75
N SER A 188 -6.05 -18.36 11.01
CA SER A 188 -6.91 -18.91 9.95
C SER A 188 -7.27 -17.82 8.93
N MET A 189 -7.69 -18.24 7.74
CA MET A 189 -8.17 -17.30 6.70
C MET A 189 -9.36 -16.48 7.20
N LEU A 190 -10.26 -17.09 7.98
CA LEU A 190 -11.43 -16.43 8.53
C LEU A 190 -11.03 -15.28 9.50
N GLU A 191 -10.18 -15.57 10.48
CA GLU A 191 -9.66 -14.55 11.40
C GLU A 191 -8.87 -13.45 10.67
N THR A 192 -8.19 -13.82 9.59
CA THR A 192 -7.46 -12.84 8.75
C THR A 192 -8.42 -11.90 8.01
N LEU A 193 -9.58 -12.39 7.56
CA LEU A 193 -10.62 -11.58 6.96
C LEU A 193 -11.29 -10.65 7.99
N ASP A 194 -11.38 -11.05 9.26
CA ASP A 194 -11.84 -10.18 10.34
C ASP A 194 -10.88 -9.01 10.57
N ILE A 195 -9.56 -9.23 10.44
CA ILE A 195 -8.56 -8.16 10.47
C ILE A 195 -8.69 -7.24 9.26
N LEU A 196 -8.95 -7.78 8.07
CA LEU A 196 -9.18 -6.97 6.88
C LEU A 196 -10.40 -6.07 7.02
N HIS A 197 -11.48 -6.60 7.61
CA HIS A 197 -12.66 -5.81 7.97
C HIS A 197 -12.34 -4.72 9.01
N ALA A 198 -11.57 -5.03 10.05
CA ALA A 198 -11.15 -4.05 11.05
C ALA A 198 -10.33 -2.90 10.44
N LEU A 199 -9.44 -3.19 9.49
CA LEU A 199 -8.72 -2.18 8.71
C LEU A 199 -9.67 -1.33 7.84
N ALA A 200 -10.69 -1.94 7.21
CA ALA A 200 -11.71 -1.22 6.47
C ALA A 200 -12.50 -0.27 7.37
N LYS A 201 -12.87 -0.72 8.55
CA LYS A 201 -13.54 0.09 9.56
C LYS A 201 -12.67 1.24 10.08
N ALA A 202 -11.40 0.98 10.35
CA ALA A 202 -10.43 2.01 10.75
C ALA A 202 -10.29 3.09 9.67
N HIS A 203 -10.17 2.68 8.39
CA HIS A 203 -10.16 3.60 7.25
C HIS A 203 -11.45 4.42 7.18
N ALA A 204 -12.61 3.76 7.22
CA ALA A 204 -13.91 4.40 7.06
C ALA A 204 -14.19 5.45 8.15
N LEU A 205 -13.80 5.18 9.38
CA LEU A 205 -13.96 6.12 10.50
C LEU A 205 -12.90 7.24 10.49
N ALA A 206 -11.68 6.96 10.02
CA ALA A 206 -10.61 7.95 9.95
C ALA A 206 -10.90 9.05 8.91
N VAL A 207 -11.41 8.72 7.72
CA VAL A 207 -11.64 9.69 6.64
C VAL A 207 -12.52 10.88 7.09
N PRO A 208 -13.73 10.68 7.64
CA PRO A 208 -14.54 11.81 8.11
C PRO A 208 -13.92 12.53 9.31
N ALA A 209 -13.19 11.83 10.19
CA ALA A 209 -12.48 12.46 11.29
C ALA A 209 -11.37 13.41 10.79
N MET A 210 -10.57 12.97 9.82
CA MET A 210 -9.56 13.79 9.16
C MET A 210 -10.16 15.02 8.48
N ARG A 211 -11.26 14.86 7.72
CA ARG A 211 -11.92 16.00 7.05
C ARG A 211 -12.44 17.04 8.04
N ARG A 212 -12.97 16.61 9.20
CA ARG A 212 -13.41 17.54 10.25
C ARG A 212 -12.25 18.26 10.94
N ALA A 213 -11.12 17.60 11.10
CA ALA A 213 -9.92 18.14 11.74
C ALA A 213 -9.08 19.03 10.82
N ALA A 214 -9.22 18.88 9.51
CA ALA A 214 -8.40 19.57 8.53
C ALA A 214 -8.55 21.10 8.57
N LYS A 215 -7.43 21.82 8.58
CA LYS A 215 -7.38 23.30 8.50
C LYS A 215 -7.67 23.85 7.11
N LYS A 216 -7.36 23.05 6.06
CA LYS A 216 -7.64 23.35 4.65
C LYS A 216 -8.25 22.13 3.98
N PRO A 217 -8.91 22.27 2.82
CA PRO A 217 -9.42 21.12 2.06
C PRO A 217 -8.29 20.13 1.75
N VAL A 218 -8.53 18.86 2.08
CA VAL A 218 -7.59 17.76 1.86
C VAL A 218 -8.17 16.74 0.88
N LYS A 219 -7.26 16.03 0.22
CA LYS A 219 -7.54 14.90 -0.66
C LYS A 219 -7.15 13.61 0.07
N ILE A 220 -8.11 12.72 0.28
CA ILE A 220 -7.92 11.50 1.07
C ILE A 220 -8.22 10.27 0.22
N GLY A 221 -7.31 9.30 0.27
CA GLY A 221 -7.43 7.98 -0.31
C GLY A 221 -6.71 6.93 0.53
N PHE A 222 -6.39 5.82 -0.07
CA PHE A 222 -5.54 4.76 0.50
C PHE A 222 -4.77 4.09 -0.62
N SER A 223 -3.77 3.25 -0.29
CA SER A 223 -3.02 2.49 -1.30
C SER A 223 -3.37 1.02 -1.24
N SER A 224 -3.82 0.47 -2.36
CA SER A 224 -4.20 -0.94 -2.52
C SER A 224 -3.16 -1.68 -3.35
N THR A 225 -2.96 -2.96 -3.04
CA THR A 225 -2.19 -3.91 -3.86
C THR A 225 -2.96 -5.21 -4.02
N GLY A 226 -2.57 -6.04 -4.99
CA GLY A 226 -3.22 -7.32 -5.18
C GLY A 226 -2.90 -7.94 -6.54
N ASN A 227 -3.43 -9.14 -6.76
CA ASN A 227 -3.32 -9.79 -8.04
C ASN A 227 -4.03 -9.00 -9.13
N LEU A 228 -3.29 -8.72 -10.20
CA LEU A 228 -3.81 -8.13 -11.43
C LEU A 228 -3.51 -9.03 -12.61
N CYS A 229 -4.44 -9.11 -13.53
CA CYS A 229 -4.26 -9.84 -14.78
C CYS A 229 -4.22 -8.88 -15.96
N TYR A 230 -3.51 -9.29 -17.02
CA TYR A 230 -3.52 -8.62 -18.31
C TYR A 230 -3.81 -9.64 -19.43
N PRO A 231 -4.48 -9.26 -20.52
CA PRO A 231 -4.98 -10.21 -21.51
C PRO A 231 -3.85 -10.81 -22.37
N CYS A 232 -4.10 -12.00 -22.89
CA CYS A 232 -3.20 -12.67 -23.83
C CYS A 232 -3.12 -11.94 -25.17
N SER A 233 -4.23 -11.33 -25.59
CA SER A 233 -4.38 -10.51 -26.78
C SER A 233 -5.41 -9.42 -26.57
N GLU A 234 -5.60 -8.54 -27.54
CA GLU A 234 -6.60 -7.46 -27.50
C GLU A 234 -7.99 -7.91 -27.96
N ASN A 235 -8.24 -9.21 -28.13
CA ASN A 235 -9.58 -9.69 -28.39
C ASN A 235 -10.47 -9.62 -27.14
N GLU A 236 -11.77 -9.48 -27.35
CA GLU A 236 -12.72 -9.28 -26.26
C GLU A 236 -12.79 -10.47 -25.28
N ALA A 237 -12.61 -11.70 -25.75
CA ALA A 237 -12.66 -12.90 -24.91
C ALA A 237 -11.46 -12.93 -23.93
N ASP A 238 -10.27 -12.60 -24.40
CA ASP A 238 -9.07 -12.54 -23.54
C ASP A 238 -9.13 -11.37 -22.56
N ILE A 239 -9.66 -10.21 -22.99
CA ILE A 239 -9.85 -9.04 -22.11
C ILE A 239 -10.85 -9.37 -21.00
N CYS A 240 -12.00 -9.98 -21.38
CA CYS A 240 -13.02 -10.40 -20.42
C CYS A 240 -12.46 -11.42 -19.41
N ALA A 241 -11.71 -12.41 -19.88
CA ALA A 241 -11.08 -13.41 -19.04
C ALA A 241 -10.07 -12.79 -18.04
N ALA A 242 -9.20 -11.90 -18.52
CA ALA A 242 -8.23 -11.22 -17.67
C ALA A 242 -8.92 -10.34 -16.60
N ARG A 243 -9.99 -9.63 -16.97
CA ARG A 243 -10.81 -8.85 -16.02
C ARG A 243 -11.46 -9.77 -14.99
N THR A 244 -12.10 -10.84 -15.40
CA THR A 244 -12.74 -11.81 -14.49
C THR A 244 -11.72 -12.41 -13.52
N MET A 245 -10.55 -12.81 -14.00
CA MET A 245 -9.50 -13.39 -13.17
C MET A 245 -8.85 -12.39 -12.21
N THR A 246 -8.85 -11.10 -12.54
CA THR A 246 -8.40 -10.04 -11.62
C THR A 246 -9.28 -9.97 -10.37
N PHE A 247 -10.58 -10.18 -10.53
CA PHE A 247 -11.57 -10.08 -9.45
C PHE A 247 -12.13 -11.44 -8.99
N ALA A 248 -11.42 -12.53 -9.28
CA ALA A 248 -11.89 -13.87 -8.93
C ALA A 248 -11.73 -14.16 -7.43
N ASN A 249 -12.77 -14.74 -6.82
CA ASN A 249 -12.77 -15.25 -5.46
C ASN A 249 -12.23 -16.69 -5.44
N THR A 250 -10.92 -16.88 -5.55
CA THR A 250 -10.27 -18.19 -5.41
C THR A 250 -9.45 -18.22 -4.14
N LYS A 251 -9.20 -19.41 -3.58
CA LYS A 251 -8.42 -19.61 -2.36
C LYS A 251 -7.06 -18.88 -2.40
N GLU A 252 -6.37 -18.91 -3.54
CA GLU A 252 -5.08 -18.25 -3.72
C GLU A 252 -5.21 -16.72 -3.79
N ASN A 253 -6.39 -16.21 -4.15
CA ASN A 253 -6.60 -14.80 -4.41
C ASN A 253 -7.25 -14.04 -3.25
N ILE A 254 -8.04 -14.69 -2.40
CA ILE A 254 -8.88 -14.06 -1.37
C ILE A 254 -8.11 -13.06 -0.52
N LEU A 255 -6.92 -13.42 -0.01
CA LEU A 255 -6.13 -12.53 0.85
C LEU A 255 -5.18 -11.60 0.08
N PHE A 256 -5.13 -11.71 -1.26
CA PHE A 256 -4.27 -10.86 -2.09
C PHE A 256 -5.02 -10.37 -3.33
N CYS A 257 -6.19 -9.82 -3.14
CA CYS A 257 -7.00 -9.20 -4.19
C CYS A 257 -7.39 -7.78 -3.79
N HIS A 258 -7.64 -6.95 -4.78
CA HIS A 258 -8.09 -5.58 -4.54
C HIS A 258 -9.53 -5.54 -4.01
N HIS A 259 -10.42 -6.37 -4.58
CA HIS A 259 -11.85 -6.14 -4.51
C HIS A 259 -12.46 -6.36 -3.13
N ILE A 260 -12.02 -7.32 -2.33
CA ILE A 260 -12.65 -7.56 -1.01
C ILE A 260 -12.58 -6.29 -0.13
N PHE A 261 -11.44 -5.63 -0.09
CA PHE A 261 -11.29 -4.38 0.65
C PHE A 261 -11.90 -3.19 -0.11
N CYS A 262 -11.55 -3.03 -1.39
CA CYS A 262 -11.96 -1.86 -2.15
C CYS A 262 -13.48 -1.80 -2.39
N ASP A 263 -14.16 -2.93 -2.63
CA ASP A 263 -15.62 -2.95 -2.78
C ASP A 263 -16.32 -2.44 -1.51
N ALA A 264 -15.83 -2.83 -0.34
CA ALA A 264 -16.37 -2.36 0.93
C ALA A 264 -16.15 -0.85 1.15
N VAL A 265 -14.91 -0.37 0.97
CA VAL A 265 -14.56 1.02 1.35
C VAL A 265 -14.82 2.05 0.25
N ILE A 266 -15.04 1.63 -1.01
CA ILE A 266 -15.35 2.54 -2.12
C ILE A 266 -16.83 2.47 -2.49
N ASN A 267 -17.38 1.25 -2.58
CA ASN A 267 -18.74 1.02 -3.08
C ASN A 267 -19.74 0.67 -1.97
N GLY A 268 -19.30 0.44 -0.73
CA GLY A 268 -20.16 -0.01 0.37
C GLY A 268 -20.73 -1.41 0.15
N LEU A 269 -20.04 -2.24 -0.63
CA LEU A 269 -20.49 -3.58 -1.00
C LEU A 269 -19.80 -4.64 -0.16
N ALA A 270 -20.58 -5.49 0.46
CA ALA A 270 -20.06 -6.68 1.13
C ALA A 270 -19.46 -7.66 0.12
N PRO A 271 -18.40 -8.41 0.50
CA PRO A 271 -17.91 -9.51 -0.31
C PRO A 271 -18.99 -10.55 -0.62
N ASP A 272 -18.85 -11.26 -1.74
CA ASP A 272 -19.72 -12.38 -2.06
C ASP A 272 -19.40 -13.58 -1.15
N PHE A 273 -20.08 -13.66 -0.03
CA PHE A 273 -19.85 -14.69 0.99
C PHE A 273 -20.20 -16.10 0.51
N GLU A 274 -21.17 -16.24 -0.40
CA GLU A 274 -21.54 -17.53 -0.97
C GLU A 274 -20.43 -18.07 -1.89
N ALA A 275 -19.70 -17.18 -2.56
CA ALA A 275 -18.53 -17.55 -3.35
C ALA A 275 -17.27 -17.74 -2.49
N LEU A 276 -17.10 -16.95 -1.41
CA LEU A 276 -15.92 -17.01 -0.55
C LEU A 276 -15.90 -18.18 0.42
N ALA A 277 -17.03 -18.52 1.04
CA ALA A 277 -17.07 -19.52 2.10
C ALA A 277 -16.64 -20.92 1.63
N PRO A 278 -17.01 -21.41 0.43
CA PRO A 278 -16.50 -22.66 -0.11
C PRO A 278 -14.98 -22.67 -0.29
N GLU A 279 -14.40 -21.58 -0.73
CA GLU A 279 -12.96 -21.44 -0.93
C GLU A 279 -12.19 -21.43 0.41
N ILE A 280 -12.75 -20.82 1.45
CA ILE A 280 -12.20 -20.81 2.81
C ILE A 280 -12.26 -22.19 3.44
N THR A 281 -13.33 -22.95 3.17
CA THR A 281 -13.60 -24.24 3.78
C THR A 281 -13.17 -25.42 2.91
N ALA A 282 -12.51 -25.20 1.78
CA ALA A 282 -12.18 -26.23 0.79
C ALA A 282 -11.49 -27.49 1.37
N ASP A 283 -10.71 -27.30 2.43
CA ASP A 283 -10.02 -28.39 3.14
C ASP A 283 -10.87 -29.02 4.28
N LEU A 284 -12.06 -28.46 4.57
CA LEU A 284 -12.94 -28.87 5.66
C LEU A 284 -14.22 -29.50 5.05
N LYS A 285 -14.41 -30.80 5.26
CA LYS A 285 -15.48 -31.56 4.60
C LYS A 285 -16.80 -31.59 5.41
N SER A 286 -17.27 -30.45 5.93
CA SER A 286 -18.49 -30.43 6.74
C SER A 286 -19.40 -29.28 6.33
N ASP A 287 -20.66 -29.57 6.02
CA ASP A 287 -21.69 -28.56 5.68
C ASP A 287 -21.95 -27.62 6.85
N ASP A 288 -21.84 -28.09 8.09
CA ASP A 288 -21.98 -27.25 9.29
C ASP A 288 -20.89 -26.18 9.36
N THR A 289 -19.66 -26.52 8.95
CA THR A 289 -18.54 -25.58 8.88
C THR A 289 -18.76 -24.53 7.80
N LEU A 290 -19.27 -24.90 6.63
CA LEU A 290 -19.60 -23.98 5.56
C LEU A 290 -20.66 -22.96 6.01
N ASN A 291 -21.74 -23.44 6.61
CA ASN A 291 -22.82 -22.59 7.15
C ASN A 291 -22.29 -21.64 8.24
N PHE A 292 -21.45 -22.14 9.14
CA PHE A 292 -20.83 -21.32 10.18
C PHE A 292 -19.97 -20.19 9.58
N VAL A 293 -19.08 -20.50 8.64
CA VAL A 293 -18.20 -19.52 7.98
C VAL A 293 -19.03 -18.48 7.22
N THR A 294 -20.02 -18.90 6.46
CA THR A 294 -20.89 -17.99 5.71
C THR A 294 -21.63 -17.03 6.67
N GLN A 295 -22.18 -17.55 7.76
CA GLN A 295 -22.91 -16.74 8.74
C GLN A 295 -21.98 -15.80 9.50
N HIS A 296 -20.78 -16.25 9.86
CA HIS A 296 -19.77 -15.41 10.51
C HIS A 296 -19.40 -14.22 9.61
N LEU A 297 -19.05 -14.48 8.35
CA LEU A 297 -18.73 -13.41 7.41
C LEU A 297 -19.88 -12.42 7.22
N LYS A 298 -21.12 -12.92 7.06
CA LYS A 298 -22.30 -12.06 6.99
C LYS A 298 -22.47 -11.17 8.22
N ASN A 299 -22.18 -11.70 9.41
CA ASN A 299 -22.29 -10.95 10.65
C ASN A 299 -21.18 -9.89 10.80
N VAL A 300 -19.94 -10.23 10.46
CA VAL A 300 -18.78 -9.33 10.58
C VAL A 300 -18.88 -8.18 9.57
N TRP A 301 -19.24 -8.48 8.30
CA TRP A 301 -19.32 -7.49 7.23
C TRP A 301 -20.71 -6.89 7.01
N ASN A 302 -21.58 -6.91 8.01
CA ASN A 302 -22.95 -6.39 7.94
C ASN A 302 -23.03 -4.86 7.83
N ASP A 303 -21.95 -4.16 8.18
CA ASP A 303 -21.84 -2.71 8.19
C ASP A 303 -21.18 -2.12 6.93
N CYS A 304 -20.99 -2.92 5.85
CA CYS A 304 -20.30 -2.45 4.63
C CYS A 304 -20.89 -1.17 4.04
N SER A 305 -22.20 -0.97 4.12
CA SER A 305 -22.84 0.27 3.68
C SER A 305 -22.39 1.51 4.46
N GLU A 306 -21.75 1.34 5.63
CA GLU A 306 -21.21 2.40 6.47
C GLU A 306 -19.69 2.56 6.27
N LEU A 307 -19.04 1.62 5.53
CA LEU A 307 -17.59 1.61 5.33
C LEU A 307 -17.11 2.47 4.17
N ASN A 308 -17.99 3.12 3.39
CA ASN A 308 -17.65 3.84 2.16
C ASN A 308 -17.67 5.37 2.31
N PRO A 309 -16.74 5.97 3.06
CA PRO A 309 -16.64 7.42 3.12
C PRO A 309 -16.24 7.98 1.74
N PRO A 310 -16.64 9.22 1.39
CA PRO A 310 -16.22 9.84 0.13
C PRO A 310 -14.70 9.93 0.02
N LEU A 311 -14.12 9.31 -1.01
CA LEU A 311 -12.69 9.33 -1.30
C LEU A 311 -12.39 10.22 -2.51
N ASP A 312 -11.16 10.75 -2.56
CA ASP A 312 -10.70 11.61 -3.65
C ASP A 312 -9.87 10.86 -4.69
N PHE A 313 -9.23 9.75 -4.31
CA PHE A 313 -8.41 8.94 -5.19
C PHE A 313 -8.25 7.51 -4.67
N LEU A 314 -7.88 6.62 -5.58
CA LEU A 314 -7.39 5.27 -5.28
C LEU A 314 -5.89 5.21 -5.57
N GLY A 315 -5.09 4.92 -4.55
CA GLY A 315 -3.67 4.60 -4.71
C GLY A 315 -3.48 3.13 -5.11
N LEU A 316 -2.57 2.89 -6.02
CA LEU A 316 -2.23 1.54 -6.50
C LEU A 316 -0.74 1.29 -6.41
N ASN A 317 -0.36 0.23 -5.70
CA ASN A 317 0.98 -0.33 -5.71
C ASN A 317 1.00 -1.49 -6.71
N ILE A 318 1.65 -1.27 -7.86
CA ILE A 318 1.65 -2.23 -8.98
C ILE A 318 3.08 -2.56 -9.37
N TYR A 319 3.50 -3.79 -9.16
CA TYR A 319 4.84 -4.28 -9.51
C TYR A 319 4.83 -5.31 -10.63
N ASN A 320 3.83 -6.18 -10.65
CA ASN A 320 3.69 -7.23 -11.64
C ASN A 320 2.25 -7.73 -11.76
N GLY A 321 1.99 -8.60 -12.76
CA GLY A 321 0.70 -9.22 -12.98
C GLY A 321 0.81 -10.57 -13.67
N ARG A 322 -0.33 -11.20 -13.93
CA ARG A 322 -0.43 -12.52 -14.59
C ARG A 322 -1.08 -12.37 -15.96
N LYS A 323 -0.51 -13.02 -16.95
CA LYS A 323 -1.09 -13.09 -18.29
C LYS A 323 -2.24 -14.10 -18.30
N ALA A 324 -3.42 -13.68 -18.74
CA ALA A 324 -4.62 -14.49 -18.76
C ALA A 324 -5.40 -14.33 -20.08
N GLY A 325 -6.07 -15.36 -20.50
CA GLY A 325 -6.93 -15.36 -21.68
C GLY A 325 -8.09 -16.33 -21.51
N ALA A 326 -8.89 -16.51 -22.55
CA ALA A 326 -10.07 -17.37 -22.54
C ALA A 326 -9.73 -18.82 -22.12
N ASP A 327 -8.53 -19.30 -22.42
CA ASP A 327 -8.05 -20.64 -22.07
C ASP A 327 -7.39 -20.71 -20.66
N GLY A 328 -7.44 -19.63 -19.89
CA GLY A 328 -6.86 -19.54 -18.54
C GLY A 328 -5.53 -18.79 -18.48
N PHE A 329 -4.74 -19.07 -17.42
CA PHE A 329 -3.45 -18.41 -17.23
C PHE A 329 -2.37 -18.93 -18.17
N THR A 330 -1.64 -18.02 -18.80
CA THR A 330 -0.48 -18.39 -19.61
C THR A 330 0.70 -18.76 -18.72
N LYS A 331 1.27 -19.94 -18.98
CA LYS A 331 2.50 -20.37 -18.32
C LYS A 331 3.69 -19.54 -18.81
N ARG A 332 4.49 -19.03 -17.88
CA ARG A 332 5.73 -18.31 -18.21
C ARG A 332 6.78 -19.29 -18.73
N TYR A 333 7.52 -18.89 -19.79
CA TYR A 333 8.61 -19.67 -20.33
C TYR A 333 9.86 -19.65 -19.42
N ALA A 334 10.75 -20.61 -19.60
CA ALA A 334 12.05 -20.62 -18.92
C ALA A 334 12.87 -19.37 -19.31
N GLY A 335 13.46 -18.68 -18.32
CA GLY A 335 14.19 -17.43 -18.58
C GLY A 335 13.30 -16.19 -18.69
N PHE A 336 12.02 -16.27 -18.29
CA PHE A 336 11.16 -15.09 -18.22
C PHE A 336 11.80 -14.00 -17.33
N PRO A 337 11.82 -12.72 -17.77
CA PRO A 337 12.48 -11.64 -17.02
C PRO A 337 11.96 -11.49 -15.60
N LYS A 338 12.88 -11.33 -14.64
CA LYS A 338 12.57 -11.20 -13.22
C LYS A 338 13.47 -10.17 -12.56
N THR A 339 12.94 -9.52 -11.54
CA THR A 339 13.70 -8.64 -10.63
C THR A 339 14.65 -9.45 -9.72
N ALA A 340 15.50 -8.77 -8.94
CA ALA A 340 16.35 -9.42 -7.94
C ALA A 340 15.52 -10.20 -6.89
N LEU A 341 14.33 -9.71 -6.51
CA LEU A 341 13.34 -10.42 -5.69
C LEU A 341 12.60 -11.54 -6.44
N LYS A 342 13.03 -11.87 -7.66
CA LYS A 342 12.43 -12.92 -8.52
C LYS A 342 10.98 -12.62 -8.93
N TRP A 343 10.52 -11.39 -8.81
CA TRP A 343 9.22 -10.97 -9.32
C TRP A 343 9.27 -10.85 -10.86
N PRO A 344 8.22 -11.30 -11.55
CA PRO A 344 8.21 -11.23 -13.02
C PRO A 344 8.07 -9.78 -13.49
N VAL A 345 8.79 -9.44 -14.57
CA VAL A 345 8.65 -8.13 -15.24
C VAL A 345 7.52 -8.21 -16.26
N THR A 346 6.41 -7.54 -15.99
CA THR A 346 5.16 -7.61 -16.76
C THR A 346 4.54 -6.22 -16.93
N PRO A 347 5.13 -5.36 -17.76
CA PRO A 347 4.72 -3.96 -17.87
C PRO A 347 3.27 -3.77 -18.32
N GLU A 348 2.68 -4.72 -19.05
CA GLU A 348 1.29 -4.67 -19.53
C GLU A 348 0.27 -4.51 -18.39
N VAL A 349 0.64 -4.93 -17.18
CA VAL A 349 -0.22 -4.78 -16.00
C VAL A 349 -0.53 -3.31 -15.67
N MET A 350 0.38 -2.39 -16.01
CA MET A 350 0.16 -0.95 -15.78
C MET A 350 -0.96 -0.39 -16.66
N ASN A 351 -1.13 -0.92 -17.87
CA ASN A 351 -2.24 -0.56 -18.74
C ASN A 351 -3.55 -1.21 -18.27
N TRP A 352 -3.56 -2.54 -18.24
CA TRP A 352 -4.80 -3.29 -18.04
C TRP A 352 -5.29 -3.26 -16.59
N GLY A 353 -4.38 -3.35 -15.62
CA GLY A 353 -4.74 -3.30 -14.20
C GLY A 353 -5.38 -1.97 -13.81
N THR A 354 -4.82 -0.84 -14.23
CA THR A 354 -5.38 0.49 -13.95
C THR A 354 -6.74 0.68 -14.63
N ARG A 355 -6.92 0.20 -15.87
CA ARG A 355 -8.21 0.25 -16.59
C ARG A 355 -9.26 -0.56 -15.87
N PHE A 356 -8.99 -1.83 -15.52
CA PHE A 356 -9.96 -2.70 -14.83
C PHE A 356 -10.37 -2.14 -13.46
N LEU A 357 -9.43 -1.57 -12.72
CA LEU A 357 -9.72 -0.95 -11.44
C LEU A 357 -10.50 0.36 -11.60
N TYR A 358 -10.18 1.18 -12.59
CA TYR A 358 -10.95 2.39 -12.87
C TYR A 358 -12.37 2.07 -13.35
N GLU A 359 -12.56 1.09 -14.24
CA GLU A 359 -13.87 0.62 -14.70
C GLU A 359 -14.76 0.15 -13.53
N ARG A 360 -14.15 -0.38 -12.44
CA ARG A 360 -14.90 -0.88 -11.27
C ARG A 360 -15.18 0.20 -10.23
N TYR A 361 -14.25 1.11 -10.00
CA TYR A 361 -14.28 2.03 -8.85
C TYR A 361 -14.53 3.49 -9.22
N HIS A 362 -14.32 3.88 -10.46
CA HIS A 362 -14.51 5.24 -10.98
C HIS A 362 -13.84 6.36 -10.18
N LEU A 363 -12.78 6.04 -9.43
CA LEU A 363 -11.94 7.01 -8.72
C LEU A 363 -10.69 7.36 -9.54
N PRO A 364 -10.24 8.62 -9.51
CA PRO A 364 -8.91 8.98 -10.03
C PRO A 364 -7.84 8.12 -9.37
N ILE A 365 -6.80 7.75 -10.14
CA ILE A 365 -5.76 6.82 -9.70
C ILE A 365 -4.44 7.57 -9.48
N PHE A 366 -3.74 7.24 -8.38
CA PHE A 366 -2.30 7.41 -8.25
C PHE A 366 -1.61 6.06 -8.33
N ILE A 367 -0.54 5.95 -9.14
CA ILE A 367 0.42 4.87 -8.93
C ILE A 367 1.26 5.28 -7.73
N THR A 368 0.92 4.73 -6.56
CA THR A 368 1.55 5.08 -5.29
C THR A 368 2.87 4.34 -5.06
N GLU A 369 3.05 3.21 -5.76
CA GLU A 369 4.33 2.51 -5.81
C GLU A 369 4.47 1.71 -7.11
N ASN A 370 5.62 1.83 -7.74
CA ASN A 370 6.14 0.94 -8.77
C ASN A 370 7.66 1.10 -8.83
N GLY A 371 8.39 0.02 -9.03
CA GLY A 371 9.84 0.01 -9.08
C GLY A 371 10.40 -1.38 -9.29
N LEU A 372 11.72 -1.47 -9.27
CA LEU A 372 12.48 -2.67 -9.57
C LEU A 372 13.55 -2.88 -8.51
N SER A 373 13.55 -4.03 -7.86
CA SER A 373 14.70 -4.47 -7.06
C SER A 373 15.84 -4.93 -7.97
N CYS A 374 17.03 -4.37 -7.78
CA CYS A 374 18.25 -4.70 -8.50
C CYS A 374 19.33 -5.23 -7.54
N ASN A 375 20.33 -5.93 -8.09
CA ASN A 375 21.57 -6.23 -7.36
C ASN A 375 22.57 -5.11 -7.64
N ASP A 376 22.34 -3.96 -7.05
CA ASP A 376 23.15 -2.77 -7.28
C ASP A 376 24.56 -2.94 -6.72
N HIS A 377 25.55 -2.47 -7.46
CA HIS A 377 26.95 -2.43 -7.04
C HIS A 377 27.70 -1.33 -7.79
N ILE A 378 28.79 -0.89 -7.20
CA ILE A 378 29.69 0.03 -7.87
C ILE A 378 30.57 -0.76 -8.85
N PHE A 379 30.51 -0.43 -10.13
CA PHE A 379 31.31 -1.05 -11.19
C PHE A 379 32.77 -0.61 -11.12
N LEU A 380 33.63 -1.24 -11.91
CA LEU A 380 35.08 -0.97 -11.95
C LEU A 380 35.42 0.50 -12.33
N ASP A 381 34.53 1.17 -13.05
CA ASP A 381 34.64 2.59 -13.41
C ASP A 381 34.18 3.56 -12.30
N GLY A 382 33.84 3.02 -11.12
CA GLY A 382 33.37 3.79 -9.96
C GLY A 382 31.92 4.28 -10.06
N LYS A 383 31.11 3.74 -10.98
CA LYS A 383 29.71 4.14 -11.21
C LYS A 383 28.73 3.00 -10.98
N VAL A 384 27.49 3.37 -10.69
CA VAL A 384 26.33 2.47 -10.77
C VAL A 384 25.68 2.63 -12.15
N HIS A 385 25.45 1.52 -12.83
CA HIS A 385 24.85 1.50 -14.17
C HIS A 385 23.40 1.01 -14.10
N ASP A 386 22.46 1.90 -14.17
CA ASP A 386 21.03 1.65 -13.97
C ASP A 386 20.28 1.16 -15.22
N ALA A 387 20.93 0.48 -16.14
CA ALA A 387 20.35 0.07 -17.42
C ALA A 387 19.06 -0.76 -17.24
N GLU A 388 19.03 -1.68 -16.26
CA GLU A 388 17.86 -2.52 -15.98
C GLU A 388 16.70 -1.70 -15.43
N ARG A 389 16.97 -0.77 -14.49
CA ARG A 389 15.95 0.10 -13.89
C ARG A 389 15.39 1.08 -14.92
N ILE A 390 16.24 1.64 -15.79
CA ILE A 390 15.82 2.52 -16.88
C ILE A 390 14.93 1.77 -17.89
N ASP A 391 15.29 0.55 -18.30
CA ASP A 391 14.47 -0.27 -19.21
C ASP A 391 13.13 -0.63 -18.57
N PHE A 392 13.14 -1.07 -17.30
CA PHE A 392 11.93 -1.38 -16.54
C PHE A 392 10.98 -0.19 -16.49
N LEU A 393 11.46 0.95 -16.00
CA LEU A 393 10.65 2.16 -15.86
C LEU A 393 10.09 2.61 -17.21
N THR A 394 10.92 2.59 -18.25
CA THR A 394 10.49 2.96 -19.62
C THR A 394 9.33 2.09 -20.09
N ARG A 395 9.41 0.76 -19.91
CA ARG A 395 8.35 -0.18 -20.31
C ARG A 395 7.07 0.04 -19.53
N TYR A 396 7.17 0.20 -18.20
CA TYR A 396 6.00 0.38 -17.33
C TYR A 396 5.31 1.72 -17.59
N LEU A 397 6.08 2.80 -17.76
CA LEU A 397 5.54 4.12 -18.08
C LEU A 397 4.93 4.18 -19.49
N LEU A 398 5.48 3.46 -20.48
CA LEU A 398 4.84 3.31 -21.79
C LEU A 398 3.44 2.69 -21.65
N GLN A 399 3.30 1.63 -20.87
CA GLN A 399 2.01 0.97 -20.65
C GLN A 399 1.04 1.86 -19.86
N LEU A 400 1.52 2.61 -18.86
CA LEU A 400 0.70 3.58 -18.14
C LEU A 400 0.21 4.70 -19.07
N SER A 401 1.06 5.17 -19.97
CA SER A 401 0.67 6.16 -20.98
C SER A 401 -0.44 5.64 -21.91
N GLU A 402 -0.43 4.35 -22.27
CA GLU A 402 -1.54 3.76 -23.05
C GLU A 402 -2.85 3.76 -22.24
N SER A 403 -2.82 3.40 -20.95
CA SER A 403 -4.00 3.47 -20.08
C SER A 403 -4.60 4.87 -20.01
N ILE A 404 -3.74 5.90 -19.89
CA ILE A 404 -4.18 7.31 -19.85
C ILE A 404 -4.82 7.72 -21.16
N LYS A 405 -4.26 7.31 -22.30
CA LYS A 405 -4.85 7.57 -23.63
C LYS A 405 -6.22 6.93 -23.80
N GLU A 406 -6.45 5.78 -23.21
CA GLU A 406 -7.73 5.07 -23.18
C GLU A 406 -8.72 5.67 -22.17
N GLY A 407 -8.37 6.78 -21.52
CA GLY A 407 -9.26 7.55 -20.65
C GLY A 407 -9.19 7.23 -19.17
N THR A 408 -8.22 6.42 -18.71
CA THR A 408 -8.02 6.21 -17.27
C THR A 408 -7.43 7.47 -16.63
N PRO A 409 -8.08 8.09 -15.63
CA PRO A 409 -7.61 9.31 -15.00
C PRO A 409 -6.49 9.02 -13.98
N VAL A 410 -5.28 8.80 -14.47
CA VAL A 410 -4.10 8.64 -13.62
C VAL A 410 -3.51 10.02 -13.34
N MET A 411 -3.49 10.42 -12.07
CA MET A 411 -3.07 11.74 -11.63
C MET A 411 -1.56 11.85 -11.41
N GLY A 412 -0.87 10.74 -11.13
CA GLY A 412 0.56 10.78 -10.86
C GLY A 412 1.15 9.39 -10.64
N TYR A 413 2.47 9.39 -10.54
CA TYR A 413 3.29 8.19 -10.38
C TYR A 413 4.39 8.45 -9.35
N PHE A 414 4.52 7.54 -8.38
CA PHE A 414 5.55 7.52 -7.35
C PHE A 414 6.44 6.31 -7.50
N HIS A 415 7.72 6.55 -7.76
CA HIS A 415 8.72 5.49 -7.83
C HIS A 415 9.01 4.93 -6.43
N TRP A 416 9.02 3.62 -6.31
CA TRP A 416 9.48 2.93 -5.12
C TRP A 416 10.85 2.31 -5.38
N SER A 417 11.88 2.80 -4.69
CA SER A 417 11.93 3.88 -3.73
C SER A 417 13.04 4.88 -4.10
N PHE A 418 13.12 6.00 -3.39
CA PHE A 418 14.22 6.94 -3.58
C PHE A 418 15.49 6.46 -2.89
N THR A 419 15.36 6.01 -1.64
CA THR A 419 16.42 5.40 -0.83
C THR A 419 15.98 4.00 -0.42
N ASP A 420 16.92 3.06 -0.43
CA ASP A 420 16.74 1.66 -0.04
C ASP A 420 17.72 1.27 1.04
#